data_8efa340254762874d687e07a3f692168
#
_entry.id   8efa340254762874d687e07a3f692168
#
_cell.length_a   1.000
_cell.length_b   1.000
_cell.length_c   1.000
_cell.angle_alpha   90.00
_cell.angle_beta   90.00
_cell.angle_gamma   90.00
#
_symmetry.space_group_name_H-M   'P 1'
#
loop_
_entity.id
_entity.type
_entity.pdbx_description
1 polymer ?
#
loop_
_entity_poly.entity_id
_entity_poly.type
_entity_poly.pdbx_seq_one_letter_code
_entity_poly.pdbx_strand_id
1 'polypeptide(L)'
;MTERVAIEDDIFEDYSFPKNTIIIPFFFGLHRDKNLWNEALNFVPERFIINHKVTKSKNYFPFGAGPRMCIGNNFAIAEMSFFIFSFLKKFQIHATGQVPEMKALLFLRPDKVLLNIKSNDN
;
A
#
# COMPACT_ATOMS: atom_id res chain seq x y z
N MET A 1 -7.65 9.59 -1.87
CA MET A 1 -8.07 9.14 -3.21
C MET A 1 -7.47 10.14 -4.19
N THR A 2 -6.83 9.71 -5.26
CA THR A 2 -6.23 10.62 -6.24
C THR A 2 -7.09 10.63 -7.49
N GLU A 3 -7.56 11.81 -7.86
CA GLU A 3 -8.35 12.02 -9.08
C GLU A 3 -7.44 12.41 -10.24
N ARG A 4 -7.88 12.08 -11.44
CA ARG A 4 -7.31 12.53 -12.71
C ARG A 4 -8.43 13.06 -13.58
N VAL A 5 -8.10 13.97 -14.46
CA VAL A 5 -9.03 14.51 -15.45
C VAL A 5 -8.46 14.23 -16.82
N ALA A 6 -9.27 13.66 -17.70
CA ALA A 6 -8.90 13.47 -19.11
C ALA A 6 -8.71 14.83 -19.77
N ILE A 7 -7.53 15.08 -20.33
CA ILE A 7 -7.19 16.36 -21.00
C ILE A 7 -7.68 16.43 -22.44
N GLU A 8 -7.98 15.28 -23.03
CA GLU A 8 -8.53 15.09 -24.37
C GLU A 8 -9.43 13.87 -24.38
N ASP A 9 -10.15 13.64 -25.47
CA ASP A 9 -10.90 12.40 -25.66
C ASP A 9 -9.92 11.25 -25.80
N ASP A 10 -10.17 10.13 -25.11
CA ASP A 10 -9.32 8.96 -25.13
C ASP A 10 -10.17 7.69 -25.16
N ILE A 11 -9.59 6.61 -25.66
CA ILE A 11 -10.21 5.28 -25.72
C ILE A 11 -9.24 4.28 -25.15
N PHE A 12 -9.69 3.52 -24.15
CA PHE A 12 -8.94 2.40 -23.59
C PHE A 12 -9.80 1.14 -23.69
N GLU A 13 -9.33 0.18 -24.47
CA GLU A 13 -10.11 -1.01 -24.82
C GLU A 13 -11.47 -0.60 -25.41
N ASP A 14 -12.58 -1.04 -24.80
CA ASP A 14 -13.96 -0.72 -25.24
C ASP A 14 -14.56 0.50 -24.53
N TYR A 15 -13.76 1.22 -23.72
CA TYR A 15 -14.23 2.36 -22.95
C TYR A 15 -13.78 3.67 -23.59
N SER A 16 -14.74 4.56 -23.83
CA SER A 16 -14.50 5.93 -24.29
C SER A 16 -14.49 6.89 -23.10
N PHE A 17 -13.45 7.71 -23.02
CA PHE A 17 -13.28 8.73 -21.99
C PHE A 17 -13.28 10.11 -22.64
N PRO A 18 -14.43 10.80 -22.72
CA PRO A 18 -14.46 12.16 -23.21
C PRO A 18 -13.55 13.08 -22.39
N LYS A 19 -13.05 14.11 -23.01
CA LYS A 19 -12.34 15.21 -22.34
C LYS A 19 -13.12 15.67 -21.10
N ASN A 20 -12.38 15.99 -20.03
CA ASN A 20 -12.88 16.35 -18.71
C ASN A 20 -13.52 15.20 -17.92
N THR A 21 -13.48 13.96 -18.39
CA THR A 21 -13.87 12.81 -17.57
C THR A 21 -12.98 12.72 -16.34
N ILE A 22 -13.61 12.59 -15.15
CA ILE A 22 -12.90 12.36 -13.90
C ILE A 22 -12.61 10.87 -13.79
N ILE A 23 -11.34 10.51 -13.66
CA ILE A 23 -10.84 9.14 -13.52
C ILE A 23 -10.28 8.97 -12.12
N ILE A 24 -10.78 7.98 -11.40
CA ILE A 24 -10.33 7.67 -10.02
C ILE A 24 -9.69 6.28 -10.02
N PRO A 25 -8.34 6.18 -9.99
CA PRO A 25 -7.66 4.89 -9.86
C PRO A 25 -7.98 4.23 -8.51
N PHE A 26 -8.61 3.06 -8.55
CA PHE A 26 -9.00 2.33 -7.35
C PHE A 26 -7.91 1.34 -6.92
N PHE A 27 -6.76 1.86 -6.46
CA PHE A 27 -5.61 1.04 -6.03
C PHE A 27 -5.93 0.08 -4.89
N PHE A 28 -6.86 0.45 -4.00
CA PHE A 28 -7.28 -0.43 -2.91
C PHE A 28 -7.90 -1.74 -3.45
N GLY A 29 -8.76 -1.64 -4.46
CA GLY A 29 -9.34 -2.80 -5.13
C GLY A 29 -8.29 -3.57 -5.94
N LEU A 30 -7.47 -2.86 -6.72
CA LEU A 30 -6.41 -3.46 -7.53
C LEU A 30 -5.46 -4.34 -6.69
N HIS A 31 -5.07 -3.87 -5.50
CA HIS A 31 -4.18 -4.63 -4.62
C HIS A 31 -4.86 -5.78 -3.87
N ARG A 32 -6.17 -5.96 -4.05
CA ARG A 32 -6.99 -7.05 -3.46
C ARG A 32 -7.72 -7.88 -4.49
N ASP A 33 -7.42 -7.68 -5.75
CA ASP A 33 -8.01 -8.46 -6.84
C ASP A 33 -7.43 -9.87 -6.86
N LYS A 34 -8.31 -10.86 -6.68
CA LYS A 34 -7.94 -12.29 -6.66
C LYS A 34 -7.43 -12.80 -8.01
N ASN A 35 -7.74 -12.11 -9.10
CA ASN A 35 -7.23 -12.45 -10.42
C ASN A 35 -5.76 -12.02 -10.61
N LEU A 36 -5.31 -11.04 -9.82
CA LEU A 36 -3.96 -10.49 -9.90
C LEU A 36 -3.05 -10.98 -8.77
N TRP A 37 -3.64 -11.36 -7.63
CA TRP A 37 -2.90 -11.72 -6.44
C TRP A 37 -3.38 -13.02 -5.83
N ASN A 38 -2.50 -13.99 -5.73
CA ASN A 38 -2.75 -15.17 -4.90
C ASN A 38 -2.88 -14.72 -3.44
N GLU A 39 -3.86 -15.24 -2.72
CA GLU A 39 -4.16 -14.86 -1.33
C GLU A 39 -4.31 -13.33 -1.16
N ALA A 40 -5.07 -12.69 -2.06
CA ALA A 40 -5.17 -11.24 -2.20
C ALA A 40 -5.54 -10.48 -0.92
N LEU A 41 -6.23 -11.13 0.03
CA LEU A 41 -6.66 -10.53 1.30
C LEU A 41 -5.71 -10.82 2.46
N ASN A 42 -4.72 -11.69 2.25
CA ASN A 42 -3.74 -12.07 3.26
C ASN A 42 -2.48 -11.21 3.18
N PHE A 43 -1.86 -10.98 4.34
CA PHE A 43 -0.55 -10.36 4.41
C PHE A 43 0.53 -11.41 4.09
N VAL A 44 0.99 -11.43 2.85
CA VAL A 44 2.00 -12.37 2.33
C VAL A 44 3.14 -11.57 1.69
N PRO A 45 4.08 -11.05 2.48
CA PRO A 45 5.19 -10.23 1.96
C PRO A 45 6.12 -11.02 1.03
N GLU A 46 6.17 -12.35 1.18
CA GLU A 46 6.98 -13.26 0.35
C GLU A 46 6.61 -13.21 -1.13
N ARG A 47 5.39 -12.75 -1.48
CA ARG A 47 4.98 -12.57 -2.88
C ARG A 47 5.88 -11.60 -3.67
N PHE A 48 6.62 -10.75 -2.97
CA PHE A 48 7.57 -9.81 -3.54
C PHE A 48 9.01 -10.34 -3.56
N ILE A 49 9.24 -11.60 -3.16
CA ILE A 49 10.57 -12.20 -3.11
C ILE A 49 10.67 -13.28 -4.19
N ILE A 50 11.52 -13.06 -5.17
CA ILE A 50 11.84 -14.04 -6.21
C ILE A 50 13.34 -14.30 -6.19
N ASN A 51 13.75 -15.57 -6.06
CA ASN A 51 15.16 -15.97 -6.01
C ASN A 51 15.94 -15.17 -4.94
N HIS A 52 15.39 -15.05 -3.73
CA HIS A 52 15.96 -14.30 -2.60
C HIS A 52 16.17 -12.79 -2.85
N LYS A 53 15.54 -12.23 -3.89
CA LYS A 53 15.59 -10.80 -4.19
C LYS A 53 14.21 -10.19 -4.13
N VAL A 54 14.13 -8.99 -3.58
CA VAL A 54 12.89 -8.20 -3.61
C VAL A 54 12.63 -7.73 -5.04
N THR A 55 11.45 -8.04 -5.55
CA THR A 55 11.03 -7.68 -6.91
C THR A 55 9.82 -6.76 -6.85
N LYS A 56 9.70 -5.89 -7.86
CA LYS A 56 8.51 -5.05 -8.02
C LYS A 56 7.49 -5.80 -8.88
N SER A 57 6.26 -5.92 -8.39
CA SER A 57 5.16 -6.37 -9.23
C SER A 57 4.64 -5.22 -10.08
N LYS A 58 4.32 -5.52 -11.36
CA LYS A 58 3.68 -4.55 -12.26
C LYS A 58 2.27 -4.13 -11.83
N ASN A 59 1.67 -4.84 -10.91
CA ASN A 59 0.32 -4.59 -10.39
C ASN A 59 0.34 -3.91 -9.01
N TYR A 60 1.53 -3.48 -8.52
CA TYR A 60 1.68 -2.92 -7.18
C TYR A 60 2.07 -1.44 -7.21
N PHE A 61 1.13 -0.58 -6.87
CA PHE A 61 1.24 0.88 -6.93
C PHE A 61 0.97 1.56 -5.58
N PRO A 62 1.74 1.27 -4.52
CA PRO A 62 1.48 1.81 -3.18
C PRO A 62 1.60 3.33 -3.12
N PHE A 63 2.39 3.91 -4.01
CA PHE A 63 2.61 5.35 -4.13
C PHE A 63 2.09 5.93 -5.45
N GLY A 64 1.25 5.18 -6.18
CA GLY A 64 0.83 5.54 -7.53
C GLY A 64 1.91 5.28 -8.57
N ALA A 65 1.73 5.84 -9.77
CA ALA A 65 2.65 5.69 -10.89
C ALA A 65 2.65 6.93 -11.79
N GLY A 66 3.64 6.99 -12.69
CA GLY A 66 3.78 8.03 -13.70
C GLY A 66 4.17 9.39 -13.12
N PRO A 67 3.95 10.49 -13.89
CA PRO A 67 4.37 11.85 -13.50
C PRO A 67 3.72 12.39 -12.23
N ARG A 68 2.63 11.76 -11.78
CA ARG A 68 1.90 12.12 -10.57
C ARG A 68 2.08 11.10 -9.43
N MET A 69 3.13 10.29 -9.50
CA MET A 69 3.54 9.44 -8.39
C MET A 69 3.82 10.29 -7.14
N CYS A 70 3.60 9.70 -5.96
CA CYS A 70 3.86 10.38 -4.70
C CYS A 70 5.29 10.93 -4.63
N ILE A 71 5.44 12.24 -4.44
CA ILE A 71 6.75 12.89 -4.33
C ILE A 71 7.53 12.44 -3.09
N GLY A 72 6.80 12.09 -2.01
CA GLY A 72 7.39 11.67 -0.74
C GLY A 72 7.67 10.17 -0.63
N ASN A 73 7.58 9.38 -1.71
CA ASN A 73 7.70 7.92 -1.64
C ASN A 73 9.02 7.45 -1.02
N ASN A 74 10.14 8.03 -1.45
CA ASN A 74 11.46 7.66 -0.95
C ASN A 74 11.63 8.05 0.53
N PHE A 75 11.12 9.22 0.90
CA PHE A 75 11.12 9.67 2.29
C PHE A 75 10.30 8.72 3.17
N ALA A 76 9.08 8.39 2.75
CA ALA A 76 8.20 7.49 3.49
C ALA A 76 8.81 6.09 3.67
N ILE A 77 9.45 5.54 2.63
CA ILE A 77 10.13 4.24 2.72
C ILE A 77 11.31 4.33 3.70
N ALA A 78 12.12 5.38 3.61
CA ALA A 78 13.26 5.57 4.51
C ALA A 78 12.80 5.72 5.97
N GLU A 79 11.78 6.53 6.22
CA GLU A 79 11.22 6.76 7.56
C GLU A 79 10.66 5.46 8.16
N MET A 80 9.82 4.74 7.41
CA MET A 80 9.26 3.46 7.86
C MET A 80 10.36 2.43 8.13
N SER A 81 11.35 2.33 7.25
CA SER A 81 12.45 1.39 7.42
C SER A 81 13.30 1.71 8.64
N PHE A 82 13.64 2.98 8.85
CA PHE A 82 14.39 3.43 10.01
C PHE A 82 13.61 3.20 11.31
N PHE A 83 12.31 3.52 11.31
CA PHE A 83 11.46 3.29 12.47
C PHE A 83 11.39 1.81 12.84
N ILE A 84 11.05 0.94 11.87
CA ILE A 84 10.93 -0.50 12.09
C ILE A 84 12.26 -1.09 12.57
N PHE A 85 13.37 -0.74 11.92
CA PHE A 85 14.69 -1.22 12.33
C PHE A 85 15.05 -0.78 13.75
N SER A 86 14.88 0.50 14.06
CA SER A 86 15.22 1.06 15.38
C SER A 86 14.33 0.48 16.48
N PHE A 87 13.07 0.23 16.17
CA PHE A 87 12.11 -0.34 17.10
C PHE A 87 12.43 -1.81 17.39
N LEU A 88 12.58 -2.62 16.34
CA LEU A 88 12.86 -4.06 16.49
C LEU A 88 14.24 -4.35 17.09
N LYS A 89 15.20 -3.42 16.97
CA LYS A 89 16.48 -3.53 17.66
C LYS A 89 16.33 -3.49 19.18
N LYS A 90 15.35 -2.73 19.68
CA LYS A 90 15.12 -2.53 21.12
C LYS A 90 14.02 -3.39 21.71
N PHE A 91 13.05 -3.78 20.89
CA PHE A 91 11.82 -4.42 21.37
C PHE A 91 11.46 -5.65 20.55
N GLN A 92 10.91 -6.62 21.23
CA GLN A 92 10.16 -7.73 20.64
C GLN A 92 8.68 -7.35 20.60
N ILE A 93 8.02 -7.68 19.51
CA ILE A 93 6.59 -7.42 19.32
C ILE A 93 5.86 -8.76 19.31
N HIS A 94 4.82 -8.85 20.12
CA HIS A 94 3.91 -9.98 20.12
C HIS A 94 2.52 -9.51 19.75
N ALA A 95 1.87 -10.24 18.85
CA ALA A 95 0.51 -9.94 18.45
C ALA A 95 -0.45 -10.10 19.63
N THR A 96 -1.41 -9.20 19.76
CA THR A 96 -2.48 -9.30 20.76
C THR A 96 -3.64 -10.19 20.31
N GLY A 97 -3.65 -10.60 19.04
CA GLY A 97 -4.77 -11.31 18.41
C GLY A 97 -5.95 -10.39 18.03
N GLN A 98 -5.87 -9.11 18.36
CA GLN A 98 -6.91 -8.16 17.98
C GLN A 98 -6.65 -7.60 16.58
N VAL A 99 -7.69 -7.61 15.75
CA VAL A 99 -7.67 -6.95 14.45
C VAL A 99 -8.17 -5.52 14.65
N PRO A 100 -7.37 -4.49 14.31
CA PRO A 100 -7.80 -3.11 14.47
C PRO A 100 -8.97 -2.77 13.54
N GLU A 101 -9.93 -2.02 14.05
CA GLU A 101 -10.98 -1.44 13.21
C GLU A 101 -10.39 -0.41 12.26
N MET A 102 -10.86 -0.43 11.01
CA MET A 102 -10.46 0.54 10.01
C MET A 102 -11.42 1.71 10.00
N LYS A 103 -10.91 2.90 10.17
CA LYS A 103 -11.69 4.15 10.07
C LYS A 103 -11.39 4.87 8.76
N ALA A 104 -12.46 5.18 8.03
CA ALA A 104 -12.38 5.98 6.81
C ALA A 104 -12.82 7.42 7.14
N LEU A 105 -11.85 8.33 7.08
CA LEU A 105 -12.07 9.77 7.07
C LEU A 105 -11.56 10.30 5.72
N LEU A 106 -10.61 11.23 5.74
CA LEU A 106 -9.85 11.59 4.52
C LEU A 106 -8.98 10.44 4.03
N PHE A 107 -8.52 9.58 4.96
CA PHE A 107 -7.69 8.41 4.68
C PHE A 107 -8.24 7.20 5.42
N LEU A 108 -8.09 6.04 4.82
CA LEU A 108 -8.33 4.77 5.48
C LEU A 108 -7.16 4.48 6.44
N ARG A 109 -7.44 4.41 7.72
CA ARG A 109 -6.42 4.13 8.74
C ARG A 109 -6.96 3.21 9.82
N PRO A 110 -6.11 2.42 10.51
CA PRO A 110 -6.53 1.74 11.72
C PRO A 110 -6.84 2.76 12.81
N ASP A 111 -7.86 2.48 13.62
CA ASP A 111 -8.22 3.33 14.77
C ASP A 111 -7.17 3.21 15.88
N LYS A 112 -7.04 2.00 16.42
CA LYS A 112 -6.05 1.66 17.45
C LYS A 112 -5.35 0.36 17.06
N VAL A 113 -4.04 0.36 17.18
CA VAL A 113 -3.22 -0.85 17.03
C VAL A 113 -2.61 -1.16 18.39
N LEU A 114 -3.03 -2.27 18.99
CA LEU A 114 -2.50 -2.71 20.28
C LEU A 114 -1.42 -3.76 20.06
N LEU A 115 -0.29 -3.58 20.71
CA LEU A 115 0.85 -4.47 20.64
C LEU A 115 1.32 -4.84 22.06
N ASN A 116 1.70 -6.09 22.24
CA ASN A 116 2.48 -6.50 23.41
C ASN A 116 3.95 -6.31 23.08
N ILE A 117 4.63 -5.50 23.89
CA ILE A 117 6.02 -5.11 23.64
C ILE A 117 6.87 -5.58 24.82
N LYS A 118 7.99 -6.26 24.53
CA LYS A 118 9.01 -6.64 25.52
C LYS A 118 10.34 -6.00 25.13
N SER A 119 11.05 -5.41 26.09
CA SER A 119 12.41 -4.91 25.85
C SER A 119 13.37 -6.07 25.56
N ASN A 120 14.32 -5.85 24.67
CA ASN A 120 15.44 -6.76 24.42
C ASN A 120 16.57 -6.55 25.45
N ASP A 121 16.55 -5.43 26.18
CA ASP A 121 17.52 -5.17 27.25
C ASP A 121 17.12 -6.03 28.48
N ASN A 122 17.98 -6.97 28.85
CA ASN A 122 17.90 -7.69 30.12
C ASN A 122 18.57 -6.87 31.21
#